data_2a0a36861e702cf431d68160439e7678
#
_entry.id   2a0a36861e702cf431d68160439e7678
#
_cell.length_a   1.000
_cell.length_b   1.000
_cell.length_c   1.000
_cell.angle_alpha   90.00
_cell.angle_beta   90.00
_cell.angle_gamma   90.00
#
_symmetry.space_group_name_H-M   'P 1'
#
loop_
_entity.id
_entity.type
_entity.pdbx_description
1 polymer ?
#
loop_
_entity_poly.entity_id
_entity_poly.type
_entity_poly.pdbx_seq_one_letter_code
_entity_poly.pdbx_strand_id
1 'polypeptide(L)'
;LMGLWRMRHTAGVAEEVKVYPDYEPVLKFALLAMQARQEQMGIVRKSFAGSSRDFHQLREYREGDPMSQIDWKATSRRVTLISREFQEQRNQTVIFLTDTGRRMRAMDGELPQFDHCLNAMLLLSYVALRQGDQVGVQAFGGTNRWLPPVKGAHSMSVLLNHLFDYQTTPEPSDFAAAAESLLARQKRRALVVVMTNLRGEDSSELIPALRLLRSKHLVMLASLRERSVEDARVKPIDEFSDALRFAAAERYDAERAQVLTTLQGFGILTLDVPAQQFPVALANRYLDIKAAGRL
;
A
#
# COMPACT_ATOMS: atom_id res chain seq x y z
N LEU A 1 -37.07 -49.67 22.97
CA LEU A 1 -36.28 -48.68 23.70
C LEU A 1 -36.23 -47.39 22.92
N MET A 2 -37.08 -46.44 23.32
CA MET A 2 -37.17 -45.14 22.71
C MET A 2 -35.94 -44.30 23.08
N GLY A 3 -35.14 -43.91 22.11
CA GLY A 3 -33.96 -43.06 22.30
C GLY A 3 -34.33 -41.64 22.63
N LEU A 4 -34.73 -41.39 23.84
CA LEU A 4 -35.17 -40.08 24.33
C LEU A 4 -34.03 -39.21 24.90
N TRP A 5 -32.78 -39.73 24.93
CA TRP A 5 -31.66 -39.01 25.53
C TRP A 5 -30.50 -38.97 24.55
N ARG A 6 -30.09 -37.77 24.14
CA ARG A 6 -28.85 -37.52 23.41
C ARG A 6 -27.85 -36.89 24.38
N MET A 7 -26.91 -37.68 24.85
CA MET A 7 -25.76 -37.14 25.61
C MET A 7 -24.75 -36.53 24.62
N ARG A 8 -24.45 -35.27 24.78
CA ARG A 8 -23.38 -34.60 24.06
C ARG A 8 -22.12 -34.70 24.90
N HIS A 9 -21.18 -35.55 24.53
CA HIS A 9 -19.86 -35.56 25.13
C HIS A 9 -18.96 -34.62 24.37
N THR A 10 -18.43 -33.61 25.06
CA THR A 10 -17.34 -32.76 24.52
C THR A 10 -16.05 -33.39 25.03
N ALA A 11 -15.30 -34.05 24.14
CA ALA A 11 -13.98 -34.60 24.45
C ALA A 11 -12.95 -33.77 23.69
N GLY A 12 -11.99 -33.20 24.39
CA GLY A 12 -10.89 -32.45 23.85
C GLY A 12 -10.64 -31.14 24.60
N VAL A 13 -9.42 -30.69 24.58
CA VAL A 13 -9.03 -29.34 25.04
C VAL A 13 -9.35 -28.37 23.90
N ALA A 14 -9.95 -27.23 24.22
CA ALA A 14 -10.18 -26.19 23.24
C ALA A 14 -8.81 -25.68 22.72
N GLU A 15 -8.52 -25.93 21.44
CA GLU A 15 -7.31 -25.51 20.79
C GLU A 15 -7.64 -24.26 19.96
N GLU A 16 -6.96 -23.15 20.24
CA GLU A 16 -7.08 -21.96 19.42
C GLU A 16 -6.21 -22.10 18.16
N VAL A 17 -6.85 -22.20 17.01
CA VAL A 17 -6.17 -22.21 15.72
C VAL A 17 -6.24 -20.82 15.13
N LYS A 18 -5.08 -20.21 14.88
CA LYS A 18 -5.00 -18.93 14.17
C LYS A 18 -5.21 -19.15 12.68
N VAL A 19 -6.29 -18.59 12.16
CA VAL A 19 -6.57 -18.58 10.72
C VAL A 19 -6.02 -17.26 10.15
N TYR A 20 -5.06 -17.38 9.24
CA TYR A 20 -4.50 -16.23 8.54
C TYR A 20 -5.29 -15.96 7.25
N PRO A 21 -5.37 -14.71 6.78
CA PRO A 21 -5.87 -14.41 5.44
C PRO A 21 -5.12 -15.21 4.37
N ASP A 22 -5.75 -15.46 3.23
CA ASP A 22 -5.07 -16.12 2.12
C ASP A 22 -4.00 -15.20 1.53
N TYR A 23 -2.75 -15.47 1.89
CA TYR A 23 -1.56 -14.78 1.35
C TYR A 23 -0.77 -15.67 0.37
N GLU A 24 -1.38 -16.74 -0.14
CA GLU A 24 -0.76 -17.56 -1.18
C GLU A 24 -0.26 -16.71 -2.37
N PRO A 25 -1.02 -15.71 -2.87
CA PRO A 25 -0.53 -14.80 -3.90
C PRO A 25 0.72 -14.04 -3.48
N VAL A 26 0.79 -13.59 -2.22
CA VAL A 26 1.97 -12.89 -1.68
C VAL A 26 3.18 -13.80 -1.61
N LEU A 27 2.99 -15.05 -1.17
CA LEU A 27 4.06 -16.05 -1.12
C LEU A 27 4.53 -16.43 -2.53
N LYS A 28 3.63 -16.59 -3.49
CA LYS A 28 3.99 -16.83 -4.90
C LYS A 28 4.81 -15.68 -5.45
N PHE A 29 4.41 -14.43 -5.22
CA PHE A 29 5.18 -13.25 -5.61
C PHE A 29 6.53 -13.19 -4.89
N ALA A 30 6.59 -13.48 -3.60
CA ALA A 30 7.83 -13.51 -2.84
C ALA A 30 8.80 -14.58 -3.34
N LEU A 31 8.32 -15.78 -3.63
CA LEU A 31 9.12 -16.88 -4.18
C LEU A 31 9.64 -16.57 -5.59
N LEU A 32 8.80 -16.02 -6.46
CA LEU A 32 9.19 -15.59 -7.80
C LEU A 32 10.22 -14.44 -7.74
N ALA A 33 10.07 -13.51 -6.79
CA ALA A 33 11.06 -12.46 -6.55
C ALA A 33 12.41 -13.01 -6.09
N MET A 34 12.40 -14.08 -5.30
CA MET A 34 13.63 -14.78 -4.89
C MET A 34 14.34 -15.46 -6.06
N GLN A 35 13.61 -15.92 -7.08
CA GLN A 35 14.15 -16.63 -8.24
C GLN A 35 14.67 -15.70 -9.35
N ALA A 36 14.92 -14.42 -9.06
CA ALA A 36 15.40 -13.40 -10.01
C ALA A 36 14.52 -13.17 -11.25
N ARG A 37 13.27 -13.63 -11.25
CA ARG A 37 12.30 -13.42 -12.34
C ARG A 37 11.39 -12.21 -12.10
N GLN A 38 11.93 -11.12 -11.56
CA GLN A 38 11.17 -9.91 -11.21
C GLN A 38 10.44 -9.31 -12.42
N GLU A 39 10.99 -9.43 -13.62
CA GLU A 39 10.35 -8.94 -14.84
C GLU A 39 9.06 -9.70 -15.20
N GLN A 40 8.98 -10.99 -14.85
CA GLN A 40 7.80 -11.82 -15.13
C GLN A 40 6.63 -11.55 -14.16
N MET A 41 6.88 -10.89 -13.03
CA MET A 41 5.85 -10.54 -12.04
C MET A 41 5.26 -9.14 -12.23
N GLY A 42 5.71 -8.39 -13.25
CA GLY A 42 5.33 -6.99 -13.42
C GLY A 42 5.94 -6.03 -12.39
N ILE A 43 6.83 -6.51 -11.49
CA ILE A 43 7.63 -5.65 -10.61
C ILE A 43 8.89 -5.23 -11.38
N VAL A 44 8.83 -4.08 -12.02
CA VAL A 44 9.95 -3.55 -12.79
C VAL A 44 10.97 -2.96 -11.83
N ARG A 45 12.14 -3.58 -11.74
CA ARG A 45 13.30 -2.98 -11.09
C ARG A 45 13.90 -1.96 -12.05
N LYS A 46 13.36 -0.74 -12.03
CA LYS A 46 14.02 0.38 -12.72
C LYS A 46 15.32 0.68 -11.98
N SER A 47 16.43 0.22 -12.52
CA SER A 47 17.75 0.74 -12.17
C SER A 47 17.86 2.13 -12.78
N PHE A 48 17.28 3.13 -12.11
CA PHE A 48 17.51 4.50 -12.49
C PHE A 48 18.91 4.92 -12.02
N ALA A 49 19.83 5.03 -12.98
CA ALA A 49 21.09 5.75 -12.81
C ALA A 49 20.82 7.28 -12.74
N GLY A 50 19.96 7.73 -11.84
CA GLY A 50 19.54 9.13 -11.75
C GLY A 50 19.11 9.53 -10.35
N SER A 51 19.87 10.38 -9.76
CA SER A 51 19.58 11.49 -8.84
C SER A 51 19.01 11.24 -7.44
N SER A 52 18.69 10.06 -7.00
CA SER A 52 18.16 9.84 -5.66
C SER A 52 19.01 8.89 -4.84
N ARG A 53 20.25 9.27 -4.69
CA ARG A 53 21.20 8.59 -3.81
C ARG A 53 21.75 9.59 -2.84
N ASP A 54 21.70 9.28 -1.55
CA ASP A 54 22.42 10.08 -0.58
C ASP A 54 23.91 10.04 -0.91
N PHE A 55 24.56 11.21 -0.95
CA PHE A 55 25.99 11.30 -1.12
C PHE A 55 26.68 10.51 -0.01
N HIS A 56 27.45 9.51 -0.39
CA HIS A 56 28.18 8.70 0.56
C HIS A 56 29.61 9.21 0.74
N GLN A 57 30.36 9.24 -0.33
CA GLN A 57 31.76 9.67 -0.32
C GLN A 57 32.26 10.10 -1.69
N LEU A 58 33.40 10.77 -1.71
CA LEU A 58 34.18 11.00 -2.91
C LEU A 58 35.23 9.88 -3.03
N ARG A 59 35.28 9.21 -4.17
CA ARG A 59 36.31 8.22 -4.48
C ARG A 59 36.94 8.50 -5.85
N GLU A 60 38.06 7.88 -6.12
CA GLU A 60 38.64 7.95 -7.45
C GLU A 60 37.72 7.30 -8.48
N TYR A 61 37.66 7.93 -9.65
CA TYR A 61 36.89 7.44 -10.80
C TYR A 61 37.41 6.06 -11.19
N ARG A 62 36.50 5.15 -11.47
CA ARG A 62 36.80 3.83 -12.01
C ARG A 62 36.22 3.71 -13.42
N GLU A 63 36.92 3.01 -14.29
CA GLU A 63 36.45 2.73 -15.64
C GLU A 63 35.09 2.03 -15.60
N GLY A 64 34.06 2.65 -16.24
CA GLY A 64 32.66 2.21 -16.16
C GLY A 64 31.77 3.06 -15.27
N ASP A 65 32.30 4.01 -14.47
CA ASP A 65 31.47 4.95 -13.74
C ASP A 65 30.77 5.93 -14.70
N PRO A 66 29.51 6.30 -14.44
CA PRO A 66 28.82 7.30 -15.24
C PRO A 66 29.51 8.66 -15.15
N MET A 67 29.80 9.31 -16.28
CA MET A 67 30.42 10.63 -16.32
C MET A 67 29.63 11.70 -15.56
N SER A 68 28.31 11.54 -15.44
CA SER A 68 27.45 12.43 -14.66
C SER A 68 27.72 12.42 -13.14
N GLN A 69 28.47 11.43 -12.67
CA GLN A 69 28.84 11.31 -11.26
C GLN A 69 30.22 11.94 -10.95
N ILE A 70 30.94 12.45 -11.93
CA ILE A 70 32.23 13.12 -11.72
C ILE A 70 32.01 14.43 -10.97
N ASP A 71 32.73 14.58 -9.86
CA ASP A 71 32.80 15.85 -9.13
C ASP A 71 33.94 16.69 -9.66
N TRP A 72 33.63 17.60 -10.61
CA TRP A 72 34.63 18.46 -11.25
C TRP A 72 35.34 19.38 -10.26
N LYS A 73 34.69 19.79 -9.17
CA LYS A 73 35.27 20.62 -8.13
C LYS A 73 36.30 19.87 -7.28
N ALA A 74 36.03 18.61 -6.96
CA ALA A 74 36.97 17.75 -6.26
C ALA A 74 38.12 17.31 -7.19
N THR A 75 37.83 17.00 -8.45
CA THR A 75 38.76 16.63 -9.50
C THR A 75 39.80 17.76 -9.73
N SER A 76 39.39 19.02 -9.84
CA SER A 76 40.29 20.16 -10.04
C SER A 76 41.25 20.40 -8.86
N ARG A 77 40.86 19.99 -7.64
CA ARG A 77 41.68 20.12 -6.45
C ARG A 77 42.68 18.98 -6.27
N ARG A 78 42.34 17.77 -6.71
CA ARG A 78 43.16 16.57 -6.49
C ARG A 78 43.96 16.12 -7.70
N VAL A 79 43.76 16.75 -8.88
CA VAL A 79 44.41 16.42 -10.15
C VAL A 79 44.15 14.97 -10.61
N THR A 80 43.20 14.28 -9.99
CA THR A 80 42.74 12.94 -10.34
C THR A 80 41.21 13.00 -10.50
N LEU A 81 40.69 12.20 -11.43
CA LEU A 81 39.23 12.13 -11.63
C LEU A 81 38.55 11.59 -10.37
N ILE A 82 37.67 12.38 -9.78
CA ILE A 82 36.93 12.02 -8.58
C ILE A 82 35.46 11.83 -8.93
N SER A 83 34.94 10.67 -8.56
CA SER A 83 33.52 10.31 -8.70
C SER A 83 32.80 10.42 -7.37
N ARG A 84 31.57 10.91 -7.42
CA ARG A 84 30.63 10.89 -6.27
C ARG A 84 30.05 9.50 -6.14
N GLU A 85 30.34 8.83 -5.05
CA GLU A 85 29.69 7.59 -4.70
C GLU A 85 28.41 7.89 -3.91
N PHE A 86 27.30 7.32 -4.38
CA PHE A 86 25.99 7.48 -3.76
C PHE A 86 25.58 6.17 -3.11
N GLN A 87 24.99 6.24 -1.94
CA GLN A 87 24.41 5.11 -1.26
C GLN A 87 22.91 5.07 -1.51
N GLU A 88 22.35 3.88 -1.73
CA GLU A 88 20.90 3.71 -1.79
C GLU A 88 20.26 4.24 -0.50
N GLN A 89 19.21 5.05 -0.62
CA GLN A 89 18.45 5.50 0.53
C GLN A 89 17.84 4.29 1.25
N ARG A 90 18.37 4.00 2.42
CA ARG A 90 17.88 2.97 3.34
C ARG A 90 17.23 3.64 4.54
N ASN A 91 16.44 2.89 5.30
CA ASN A 91 15.76 3.35 6.52
C ASN A 91 14.60 4.33 6.29
N GLN A 92 14.01 4.33 5.12
CA GLN A 92 12.76 5.03 4.92
C GLN A 92 11.63 4.34 5.72
N THR A 93 10.60 5.09 6.05
CA THR A 93 9.46 4.54 6.79
C THR A 93 8.23 4.55 5.90
N VAL A 94 7.59 3.39 5.78
CA VAL A 94 6.29 3.21 5.14
C VAL A 94 5.26 2.92 6.22
N ILE A 95 4.15 3.66 6.24
CA ILE A 95 3.07 3.44 7.17
C ILE A 95 1.79 3.20 6.38
N PHE A 96 1.16 2.08 6.62
CA PHE A 96 -0.16 1.80 6.13
C PHE A 96 -1.20 2.41 7.08
N LEU A 97 -2.05 3.27 6.56
CA LEU A 97 -3.24 3.76 7.22
C LEU A 97 -4.44 3.05 6.60
N THR A 98 -4.86 1.95 7.24
CA THR A 98 -5.80 0.98 6.66
C THR A 98 -7.19 1.17 7.22
N ASP A 99 -8.13 1.42 6.32
CA ASP A 99 -9.56 1.51 6.64
C ASP A 99 -10.12 0.11 6.91
N THR A 100 -10.75 -0.07 8.07
CA THR A 100 -11.46 -1.29 8.47
C THR A 100 -12.97 -1.07 8.59
N GLY A 101 -13.46 0.08 8.15
CA GLY A 101 -14.85 0.45 8.23
C GLY A 101 -15.76 -0.25 7.22
N ARG A 102 -17.06 0.08 7.30
CA ARG A 102 -18.14 -0.59 6.54
C ARG A 102 -17.91 -0.66 5.03
N ARG A 103 -17.24 0.33 4.42
CA ARG A 103 -17.00 0.37 2.97
C ARG A 103 -16.07 -0.71 2.47
N MET A 104 -15.13 -1.14 3.32
CA MET A 104 -14.16 -2.18 2.99
C MET A 104 -14.73 -3.60 3.01
N ARG A 105 -16.01 -3.75 3.44
CA ARG A 105 -16.75 -5.01 3.41
C ARG A 105 -17.30 -5.36 2.03
N ALA A 106 -17.30 -4.42 1.09
CA ALA A 106 -17.77 -4.68 -0.28
C ALA A 106 -16.99 -5.85 -0.89
N MET A 107 -17.73 -6.77 -1.51
CA MET A 107 -17.15 -7.93 -2.19
C MET A 107 -16.62 -7.50 -3.56
N ASP A 108 -15.44 -8.01 -3.92
CA ASP A 108 -14.88 -7.92 -5.27
C ASP A 108 -14.49 -9.32 -5.73
N GLY A 109 -15.37 -9.95 -6.49
CA GLY A 109 -15.28 -11.37 -6.80
C GLY A 109 -15.59 -12.23 -5.55
N GLU A 110 -14.69 -13.11 -5.20
CA GLU A 110 -14.82 -14.03 -4.06
C GLU A 110 -14.31 -13.45 -2.73
N LEU A 111 -13.54 -12.36 -2.78
CA LEU A 111 -12.91 -11.75 -1.61
C LEU A 111 -13.48 -10.35 -1.34
N PRO A 112 -13.58 -9.95 -0.06
CA PRO A 112 -13.87 -8.56 0.28
C PRO A 112 -12.71 -7.65 -0.12
N GLN A 113 -13.00 -6.39 -0.42
CA GLN A 113 -11.97 -5.40 -0.78
C GLN A 113 -10.89 -5.27 0.29
N PHE A 114 -11.24 -5.48 1.53
CA PHE A 114 -10.30 -5.47 2.64
C PHE A 114 -9.20 -6.53 2.50
N ASP A 115 -9.54 -7.74 2.09
CA ASP A 115 -8.57 -8.83 1.91
C ASP A 115 -7.60 -8.53 0.76
N HIS A 116 -8.09 -7.91 -0.32
CA HIS A 116 -7.22 -7.41 -1.39
C HIS A 116 -6.24 -6.34 -0.87
N CYS A 117 -6.70 -5.46 0.03
CA CYS A 117 -5.83 -4.49 0.69
C CYS A 117 -4.79 -5.17 1.59
N LEU A 118 -5.18 -6.18 2.38
CA LEU A 118 -4.26 -6.94 3.20
C LEU A 118 -3.17 -7.62 2.34
N ASN A 119 -3.55 -8.23 1.23
CA ASN A 119 -2.61 -8.86 0.32
C ASN A 119 -1.62 -7.84 -0.28
N ALA A 120 -2.11 -6.67 -0.68
CA ALA A 120 -1.26 -5.60 -1.19
C ALA A 120 -0.32 -5.03 -0.12
N MET A 121 -0.81 -4.89 1.10
CA MET A 121 -0.03 -4.44 2.25
C MET A 121 1.09 -5.43 2.58
N LEU A 122 0.81 -6.73 2.58
CA LEU A 122 1.80 -7.77 2.83
C LEU A 122 2.88 -7.81 1.74
N LEU A 123 2.50 -7.70 0.47
CA LEU A 123 3.46 -7.66 -0.63
C LEU A 123 4.36 -6.42 -0.57
N LEU A 124 3.78 -5.23 -0.37
CA LEU A 124 4.57 -4.01 -0.24
C LEU A 124 5.46 -4.06 1.00
N SER A 125 4.96 -4.59 2.13
CA SER A 125 5.77 -4.77 3.36
C SER A 125 6.98 -5.65 3.10
N TYR A 126 6.80 -6.77 2.41
CA TYR A 126 7.89 -7.65 2.04
C TYR A 126 8.93 -6.93 1.17
N VAL A 127 8.49 -6.19 0.15
CA VAL A 127 9.38 -5.43 -0.74
C VAL A 127 10.12 -4.34 0.04
N ALA A 128 9.42 -3.56 0.88
CA ALA A 128 10.03 -2.47 1.66
C ALA A 128 11.05 -2.98 2.68
N LEU A 129 10.73 -4.04 3.43
CA LEU A 129 11.65 -4.66 4.39
C LEU A 129 12.90 -5.23 3.70
N ARG A 130 12.76 -5.82 2.51
CA ARG A 130 13.90 -6.30 1.68
C ARG A 130 14.78 -5.14 1.19
N GLN A 131 14.20 -3.97 0.99
CA GLN A 131 14.92 -2.73 0.64
C GLN A 131 15.59 -2.09 1.86
N GLY A 132 15.42 -2.65 3.05
CA GLY A 132 15.99 -2.13 4.31
C GLY A 132 15.18 -1.01 4.92
N ASP A 133 13.94 -0.80 4.50
CA ASP A 133 13.02 0.21 5.04
C ASP A 133 12.23 -0.33 6.24
N GLN A 134 11.54 0.57 6.92
CA GLN A 134 10.71 0.26 8.07
C GLN A 134 9.23 0.25 7.64
N VAL A 135 8.43 -0.63 8.23
CA VAL A 135 7.01 -0.75 7.94
C VAL A 135 6.20 -0.67 9.23
N GLY A 136 5.22 0.22 9.26
CA GLY A 136 4.25 0.35 10.34
C GLY A 136 2.81 0.26 9.81
N VAL A 137 1.86 0.00 10.70
CA VAL A 137 0.44 -0.13 10.34
C VAL A 137 -0.41 0.60 11.37
N GLN A 138 -1.36 1.39 10.90
CA GLN A 138 -2.45 1.93 11.69
C GLN A 138 -3.77 1.56 11.05
N ALA A 139 -4.63 0.84 11.77
CA ALA A 139 -6.02 0.60 11.38
C ALA A 139 -6.93 1.67 11.97
N PHE A 140 -8.00 2.01 11.24
CA PHE A 140 -9.07 2.92 11.67
C PHE A 140 -10.41 2.46 11.09
N GLY A 141 -11.52 3.03 11.55
CA GLY A 141 -12.86 2.64 11.10
C GLY A 141 -13.44 1.47 11.92
N GLY A 142 -13.31 1.55 13.24
CA GLY A 142 -13.82 0.56 14.21
C GLY A 142 -12.71 -0.22 14.89
N THR A 143 -11.78 -0.81 14.16
CA THR A 143 -10.58 -1.44 14.74
C THR A 143 -9.45 -0.41 14.80
N ASN A 144 -9.17 0.12 15.98
CA ASN A 144 -8.08 1.08 16.18
C ASN A 144 -6.84 0.37 16.72
N ARG A 145 -5.99 -0.13 15.81
CA ARG A 145 -4.74 -0.81 16.16
C ARG A 145 -3.55 -0.05 15.58
N TRP A 146 -2.45 -0.09 16.30
CA TRP A 146 -1.20 0.51 15.91
C TRP A 146 -0.05 -0.47 16.03
N LEU A 147 0.68 -0.68 14.94
CA LEU A 147 1.98 -1.32 14.92
C LEU A 147 3.02 -0.24 14.59
N PRO A 148 3.92 0.11 15.51
CA PRO A 148 5.00 1.04 15.21
C PRO A 148 5.90 0.51 14.10
N PRO A 149 6.62 1.38 13.37
CA PRO A 149 7.51 0.95 12.30
C PRO A 149 8.53 -0.08 12.79
N VAL A 150 8.50 -1.26 12.20
CA VAL A 150 9.41 -2.39 12.46
C VAL A 150 10.39 -2.56 11.32
N LYS A 151 11.59 -3.10 11.60
CA LYS A 151 12.67 -3.30 10.64
C LYS A 151 13.36 -4.64 10.84
N GLY A 152 13.84 -5.24 9.74
CA GLY A 152 14.66 -6.44 9.77
C GLY A 152 13.91 -7.72 9.39
N ALA A 153 14.62 -8.83 9.38
CA ALA A 153 14.14 -10.11 8.84
C ALA A 153 12.91 -10.68 9.58
N HIS A 154 12.84 -10.48 10.91
CA HIS A 154 11.70 -10.98 11.72
C HIS A 154 10.44 -10.10 11.63
N SER A 155 10.53 -8.92 11.01
CA SER A 155 9.42 -7.98 10.95
C SER A 155 8.23 -8.51 10.17
N MET A 156 8.45 -9.39 9.21
CA MET A 156 7.34 -9.98 8.46
C MET A 156 6.46 -10.86 9.34
N SER A 157 7.04 -11.65 10.24
CA SER A 157 6.28 -12.45 11.22
C SER A 157 5.51 -11.56 12.21
N VAL A 158 6.11 -10.43 12.61
CA VAL A 158 5.43 -9.45 13.48
C VAL A 158 4.23 -8.84 12.76
N LEU A 159 4.39 -8.46 11.49
CA LEU A 159 3.30 -7.93 10.66
C LEU A 159 2.18 -8.97 10.49
N LEU A 160 2.51 -10.21 10.13
CA LEU A 160 1.54 -11.29 9.98
C LEU A 160 0.75 -11.53 11.27
N ASN A 161 1.44 -11.60 12.41
CA ASN A 161 0.79 -11.77 13.71
C ASN A 161 -0.05 -10.56 14.13
N HIS A 162 0.27 -9.35 13.64
CA HIS A 162 -0.52 -8.17 13.91
C HIS A 162 -1.79 -8.11 13.06
N LEU A 163 -1.73 -8.62 11.83
CA LEU A 163 -2.79 -8.50 10.83
C LEU A 163 -3.74 -9.71 10.77
N PHE A 164 -3.38 -10.86 11.39
CA PHE A 164 -4.11 -12.13 11.21
C PHE A 164 -5.58 -12.05 11.62
N ASP A 165 -5.92 -11.25 12.62
CA ASP A 165 -7.26 -11.10 13.18
C ASP A 165 -7.93 -9.75 12.82
N TYR A 166 -7.40 -9.06 11.82
CA TYR A 166 -8.05 -7.84 11.33
C TYR A 166 -9.34 -8.20 10.62
N GLN A 167 -10.40 -7.53 11.03
CA GLN A 167 -11.72 -7.67 10.42
C GLN A 167 -12.33 -6.30 10.17
N THR A 168 -13.15 -6.24 9.15
CA THR A 168 -13.94 -5.04 8.87
C THR A 168 -15.12 -4.91 9.83
N THR A 169 -15.44 -3.70 10.19
CA THR A 169 -16.55 -3.38 11.08
C THR A 169 -17.69 -2.68 10.32
N PRO A 170 -18.92 -2.65 10.85
CA PRO A 170 -20.00 -1.85 10.28
C PRO A 170 -19.85 -0.34 10.55
N GLU A 171 -18.86 0.06 11.32
CA GLU A 171 -18.64 1.45 11.74
C GLU A 171 -18.21 2.34 10.55
N PRO A 172 -18.57 3.63 10.58
CA PRO A 172 -18.06 4.59 9.62
C PRO A 172 -16.57 4.87 9.86
N SER A 173 -15.86 5.23 8.80
CA SER A 173 -14.45 5.56 8.88
C SER A 173 -14.27 7.04 9.17
N ASP A 174 -13.61 7.37 10.29
CA ASP A 174 -13.25 8.74 10.66
C ASP A 174 -11.82 9.04 10.17
N PHE A 175 -11.73 9.69 9.03
CA PHE A 175 -10.44 10.06 8.42
C PHE A 175 -9.70 11.15 9.20
N ALA A 176 -10.42 12.07 9.82
CA ALA A 176 -9.83 13.17 10.57
C ALA A 176 -9.15 12.65 11.85
N ALA A 177 -9.86 11.86 12.64
CA ALA A 177 -9.30 11.23 13.83
C ALA A 177 -8.14 10.29 13.50
N ALA A 178 -8.22 9.54 12.39
CA ALA A 178 -7.13 8.68 11.92
C ALA A 178 -5.87 9.48 11.58
N ALA A 179 -6.02 10.61 10.87
CA ALA A 179 -4.91 11.49 10.50
C ALA A 179 -4.25 12.13 11.74
N GLU A 180 -5.04 12.65 12.66
CA GLU A 180 -4.55 13.25 13.91
C GLU A 180 -3.82 12.23 14.77
N SER A 181 -4.38 11.04 14.93
CA SER A 181 -3.77 9.93 15.67
C SER A 181 -2.42 9.53 15.06
N LEU A 182 -2.33 9.45 13.72
CA LEU A 182 -1.08 9.12 13.05
C LEU A 182 -0.02 10.22 13.26
N LEU A 183 -0.38 11.49 13.11
CA LEU A 183 0.53 12.62 13.32
C LEU A 183 1.01 12.71 14.77
N ALA A 184 0.18 12.29 15.73
CA ALA A 184 0.60 12.21 17.14
C ALA A 184 1.66 11.14 17.37
N ARG A 185 1.57 10.00 16.71
CA ARG A 185 2.44 8.81 16.87
C ARG A 185 3.69 8.87 16.00
N GLN A 186 3.55 9.24 14.73
CA GLN A 186 4.66 9.31 13.78
C GLN A 186 5.16 10.75 13.60
N LYS A 187 6.31 11.05 14.22
CA LYS A 187 6.92 12.39 14.17
C LYS A 187 7.89 12.57 13.00
N ARG A 188 8.54 11.50 12.56
CA ARG A 188 9.46 11.54 11.43
C ARG A 188 8.69 11.42 10.12
N ARG A 189 9.20 12.07 9.07
CA ARG A 189 8.64 11.94 7.72
C ARG A 189 8.57 10.46 7.31
N ALA A 190 7.47 10.08 6.66
CA ALA A 190 7.21 8.72 6.19
C ALA A 190 6.39 8.79 4.90
N LEU A 191 6.38 7.69 4.14
CA LEU A 191 5.35 7.44 3.14
C LEU A 191 4.12 6.89 3.87
N VAL A 192 3.04 7.64 3.86
CA VAL A 192 1.75 7.18 4.39
C VAL A 192 0.90 6.69 3.23
N VAL A 193 0.61 5.39 3.23
CA VAL A 193 -0.26 4.74 2.25
C VAL A 193 -1.64 4.59 2.87
N VAL A 194 -2.57 5.44 2.45
CA VAL A 194 -3.97 5.40 2.91
C VAL A 194 -4.72 4.42 2.03
N MET A 195 -5.21 3.35 2.63
CA MET A 195 -5.89 2.25 1.94
C MET A 195 -7.37 2.28 2.29
N THR A 196 -8.20 2.69 1.34
CA THR A 196 -9.65 2.78 1.50
C THR A 196 -10.34 2.67 0.14
N ASN A 197 -11.62 2.35 0.13
CA ASN A 197 -12.44 2.47 -1.07
C ASN A 197 -12.91 3.94 -1.21
N LEU A 198 -12.39 4.63 -2.23
CA LEU A 198 -12.74 6.03 -2.48
C LEU A 198 -14.17 6.13 -3.00
N ARG A 199 -14.98 6.96 -2.35
CA ARG A 199 -16.33 7.34 -2.78
C ARG A 199 -16.43 8.85 -2.87
N GLY A 200 -17.21 9.35 -3.83
CA GLY A 200 -17.41 10.79 -4.03
C GLY A 200 -17.99 11.49 -2.79
N GLU A 201 -18.89 10.81 -2.09
CA GLU A 201 -19.57 11.31 -0.88
C GLU A 201 -18.61 11.63 0.29
N ASP A 202 -17.47 10.93 0.37
CA ASP A 202 -16.52 11.10 1.47
C ASP A 202 -15.48 12.19 1.20
N SER A 203 -15.52 12.82 0.05
CA SER A 203 -14.52 13.80 -0.37
C SER A 203 -14.35 14.96 0.62
N SER A 204 -15.46 15.38 1.27
CA SER A 204 -15.47 16.47 2.26
C SER A 204 -14.67 16.15 3.52
N GLU A 205 -14.54 14.90 3.92
CA GLU A 205 -13.79 14.46 5.10
C GLU A 205 -12.39 13.94 4.71
N LEU A 206 -12.30 13.19 3.63
CA LEU A 206 -11.05 12.57 3.17
C LEU A 206 -10.03 13.61 2.71
N ILE A 207 -10.43 14.60 1.90
CA ILE A 207 -9.49 15.59 1.35
C ILE A 207 -8.79 16.40 2.46
N PRO A 208 -9.51 16.99 3.45
CA PRO A 208 -8.86 17.68 4.57
C PRO A 208 -7.91 16.77 5.37
N ALA A 209 -8.31 15.53 5.66
CA ALA A 209 -7.50 14.57 6.40
C ALA A 209 -6.18 14.23 5.66
N LEU A 210 -6.25 13.99 4.35
CA LEU A 210 -5.05 13.72 3.55
C LEU A 210 -4.13 14.95 3.42
N ARG A 211 -4.71 16.15 3.33
CA ARG A 211 -3.94 17.41 3.35
C ARG A 211 -3.24 17.61 4.69
N LEU A 212 -3.90 17.29 5.79
CA LEU A 212 -3.31 17.35 7.12
C LEU A 212 -2.11 16.40 7.23
N LEU A 213 -2.24 15.16 6.77
CA LEU A 213 -1.13 14.19 6.71
C LEU A 213 0.02 14.68 5.83
N ARG A 214 -0.31 15.29 4.68
CA ARG A 214 0.69 15.80 3.73
C ARG A 214 1.56 16.91 4.31
N SER A 215 1.11 17.62 5.35
CA SER A 215 1.92 18.66 6.00
C SER A 215 3.25 18.14 6.57
N LYS A 216 3.33 16.84 6.90
CA LYS A 216 4.54 16.20 7.47
C LYS A 216 5.03 14.98 6.70
N HIS A 217 4.16 14.32 5.96
CA HIS A 217 4.43 13.04 5.31
C HIS A 217 4.27 13.12 3.80
N LEU A 218 4.85 12.18 3.08
CA LEU A 218 4.47 11.90 1.71
C LEU A 218 3.22 11.01 1.75
N VAL A 219 2.13 11.47 1.15
CA VAL A 219 0.84 10.77 1.23
C VAL A 219 0.49 10.16 -0.11
N MET A 220 0.08 8.91 -0.08
CA MET A 220 -0.47 8.19 -1.21
C MET A 220 -1.84 7.62 -0.83
N LEU A 221 -2.88 8.00 -1.58
CA LEU A 221 -4.16 7.32 -1.54
C LEU A 221 -4.11 6.12 -2.48
N ALA A 222 -4.28 4.93 -1.92
CA ALA A 222 -4.38 3.67 -2.63
C ALA A 222 -5.81 3.14 -2.52
N SER A 223 -6.54 3.21 -3.62
CA SER A 223 -7.95 2.84 -3.71
C SER A 223 -8.18 1.76 -4.74
N LEU A 224 -9.15 0.91 -4.45
CA LEU A 224 -9.57 -0.17 -5.33
C LEU A 224 -10.72 0.30 -6.22
N ARG A 225 -10.68 -0.06 -7.52
CA ARG A 225 -11.84 0.06 -8.40
C ARG A 225 -12.77 -1.14 -8.19
N GLU A 226 -14.05 -0.86 -8.08
CA GLU A 226 -15.07 -1.88 -7.92
C GLU A 226 -15.39 -2.53 -9.27
N ARG A 227 -15.20 -3.84 -9.36
CA ARG A 227 -15.51 -4.62 -10.57
C ARG A 227 -16.99 -4.50 -10.96
N SER A 228 -17.88 -4.43 -9.98
CA SER A 228 -19.32 -4.27 -10.22
C SER A 228 -19.66 -2.99 -11.00
N VAL A 229 -18.90 -1.93 -10.81
CA VAL A 229 -19.05 -0.65 -11.55
C VAL A 229 -18.54 -0.82 -12.98
N GLU A 230 -17.40 -1.47 -13.17
CA GLU A 230 -16.86 -1.77 -14.51
C GLU A 230 -17.79 -2.69 -15.29
N ASP A 231 -18.31 -3.75 -14.66
CA ASP A 231 -19.25 -4.70 -15.27
C ASP A 231 -20.55 -3.98 -15.69
N ALA A 232 -21.06 -3.04 -14.88
CA ALA A 232 -22.27 -2.27 -15.21
C ALA A 232 -22.09 -1.34 -16.43
N ARG A 233 -20.85 -0.94 -16.74
CA ARG A 233 -20.53 -0.10 -17.92
C ARG A 233 -20.35 -0.89 -19.20
N VAL A 234 -19.96 -2.15 -19.10
CA VAL A 234 -19.69 -3.03 -20.26
C VAL A 234 -20.92 -3.83 -20.66
N LYS A 235 -21.85 -4.07 -19.72
CA LYS A 235 -23.06 -4.84 -19.96
C LYS A 235 -23.95 -4.18 -21.03
N PRO A 236 -24.47 -4.93 -22.03
CA PRO A 236 -25.47 -4.41 -22.97
C PRO A 236 -26.70 -3.85 -22.23
N ILE A 237 -27.24 -2.78 -22.79
CA ILE A 237 -28.43 -2.11 -22.22
C ILE A 237 -29.66 -2.71 -22.93
N ASP A 238 -30.24 -3.73 -22.33
CA ASP A 238 -31.42 -4.41 -22.86
C ASP A 238 -32.72 -3.94 -22.19
N GLU A 239 -32.61 -3.48 -20.91
CA GLU A 239 -33.74 -3.05 -20.12
C GLU A 239 -33.50 -1.65 -19.52
N PHE A 240 -34.58 -0.99 -19.09
CA PHE A 240 -34.50 0.31 -18.39
C PHE A 240 -33.65 0.24 -17.11
N SER A 241 -33.69 -0.90 -16.41
CA SER A 241 -32.86 -1.14 -15.23
C SER A 241 -31.36 -1.14 -15.56
N ASP A 242 -30.96 -1.61 -16.74
CA ASP A 242 -29.56 -1.62 -17.19
C ASP A 242 -29.11 -0.19 -17.54
N ALA A 243 -30.00 0.59 -18.19
CA ALA A 243 -29.73 2.01 -18.45
C ALA A 243 -29.51 2.82 -17.16
N LEU A 244 -30.30 2.57 -16.13
CA LEU A 244 -30.13 3.21 -14.82
C LEU A 244 -28.81 2.80 -14.15
N ARG A 245 -28.43 1.53 -14.20
CA ARG A 245 -27.15 1.04 -13.66
C ARG A 245 -25.97 1.64 -14.41
N PHE A 246 -26.03 1.69 -15.73
CA PHE A 246 -25.03 2.33 -16.55
C PHE A 246 -24.85 3.81 -16.18
N ALA A 247 -25.95 4.58 -16.11
CA ALA A 247 -25.91 5.99 -15.76
C ALA A 247 -25.38 6.23 -14.34
N ALA A 248 -25.72 5.36 -13.38
CA ALA A 248 -25.21 5.42 -12.02
C ALA A 248 -23.71 5.11 -11.98
N ALA A 249 -23.23 4.12 -12.74
CA ALA A 249 -21.82 3.76 -12.83
C ALA A 249 -20.98 4.88 -13.46
N GLU A 250 -21.47 5.50 -14.55
CA GLU A 250 -20.81 6.65 -15.18
C GLU A 250 -20.72 7.85 -14.22
N ARG A 251 -21.79 8.15 -13.51
CA ARG A 251 -21.79 9.22 -12.51
C ARG A 251 -20.80 8.93 -11.37
N TYR A 252 -20.78 7.71 -10.86
CA TYR A 252 -19.87 7.28 -9.80
C TYR A 252 -18.41 7.45 -10.23
N ASP A 253 -18.06 7.00 -11.44
CA ASP A 253 -16.71 7.12 -11.96
C ASP A 253 -16.31 8.60 -12.21
N ALA A 254 -17.24 9.43 -12.68
CA ALA A 254 -16.98 10.85 -12.88
C ALA A 254 -16.71 11.58 -11.54
N GLU A 255 -17.53 11.33 -10.52
CA GLU A 255 -17.34 11.89 -9.18
C GLU A 255 -15.99 11.42 -8.58
N ARG A 256 -15.66 10.13 -8.73
CA ARG A 256 -14.39 9.55 -8.29
C ARG A 256 -13.18 10.18 -8.99
N ALA A 257 -13.24 10.33 -10.31
CA ALA A 257 -12.18 10.97 -11.10
C ALA A 257 -11.95 12.42 -10.69
N GLN A 258 -13.01 13.16 -10.38
CA GLN A 258 -12.93 14.53 -9.88
C GLN A 258 -12.19 14.61 -8.53
N VAL A 259 -12.49 13.70 -7.60
CA VAL A 259 -11.81 13.63 -6.30
C VAL A 259 -10.33 13.30 -6.48
N LEU A 260 -10.00 12.31 -7.33
CA LEU A 260 -8.61 11.95 -7.62
C LEU A 260 -7.82 13.11 -8.22
N THR A 261 -8.42 13.84 -9.17
CA THR A 261 -7.81 15.04 -9.78
C THR A 261 -7.56 16.13 -8.74
N THR A 262 -8.53 16.35 -7.84
CA THR A 262 -8.40 17.33 -6.76
C THR A 262 -7.25 16.93 -5.80
N LEU A 263 -7.14 15.67 -5.43
CA LEU A 263 -6.06 15.16 -4.57
C LEU A 263 -4.69 15.32 -5.23
N GLN A 264 -4.59 15.01 -6.53
CA GLN A 264 -3.36 15.22 -7.30
C GLN A 264 -2.96 16.69 -7.34
N GLY A 265 -3.92 17.61 -7.50
CA GLY A 265 -3.71 19.05 -7.43
C GLY A 265 -3.13 19.50 -6.08
N PHE A 266 -3.48 18.83 -4.99
CA PHE A 266 -2.84 19.04 -3.69
C PHE A 266 -1.49 18.29 -3.54
N GLY A 267 -0.98 17.63 -4.59
CA GLY A 267 0.28 16.89 -4.57
C GLY A 267 0.23 15.60 -3.73
N ILE A 268 -0.96 15.05 -3.52
CA ILE A 268 -1.17 13.71 -2.95
C ILE A 268 -1.03 12.71 -4.09
N LEU A 269 -0.26 11.66 -3.85
CA LEU A 269 -0.12 10.57 -4.82
C LEU A 269 -1.39 9.73 -4.81
N THR A 270 -1.83 9.30 -5.99
CA THR A 270 -3.01 8.46 -6.12
C THR A 270 -2.65 7.16 -6.85
N LEU A 271 -3.22 6.07 -6.38
CA LEU A 271 -3.23 4.77 -7.04
C LEU A 271 -4.68 4.29 -7.05
N ASP A 272 -5.23 4.05 -8.24
CA ASP A 272 -6.61 3.66 -8.45
C ASP A 272 -6.67 2.57 -9.52
N VAL A 273 -6.75 1.32 -9.09
CA VAL A 273 -6.65 0.14 -9.96
C VAL A 273 -7.61 -0.97 -9.52
N PRO A 274 -7.96 -1.90 -10.42
CA PRO A 274 -8.74 -3.08 -10.05
C PRO A 274 -8.05 -3.92 -8.97
N ALA A 275 -8.85 -4.62 -8.15
CA ALA A 275 -8.38 -5.41 -7.02
C ALA A 275 -7.29 -6.42 -7.38
N GLN A 276 -7.41 -7.08 -8.52
CA GLN A 276 -6.44 -8.08 -8.98
C GLN A 276 -5.04 -7.50 -9.27
N GLN A 277 -4.97 -6.24 -9.71
CA GLN A 277 -3.72 -5.55 -10.03
C GLN A 277 -3.13 -4.82 -8.82
N PHE A 278 -3.93 -4.61 -7.78
CA PHE A 278 -3.62 -3.72 -6.67
C PHE A 278 -2.31 -4.07 -5.95
N PRO A 279 -2.01 -5.33 -5.58
CA PRO A 279 -0.77 -5.66 -4.88
C PRO A 279 0.48 -5.28 -5.67
N VAL A 280 0.51 -5.65 -6.96
CA VAL A 280 1.66 -5.39 -7.84
C VAL A 280 1.78 -3.90 -8.16
N ALA A 281 0.68 -3.24 -8.45
CA ALA A 281 0.65 -1.81 -8.75
C ALA A 281 1.14 -0.97 -7.56
N LEU A 282 0.73 -1.35 -6.34
CA LEU A 282 1.15 -0.68 -5.11
C LEU A 282 2.66 -0.85 -4.87
N ALA A 283 3.19 -2.07 -5.03
CA ALA A 283 4.61 -2.35 -4.88
C ALA A 283 5.45 -1.59 -5.93
N ASN A 284 5.03 -1.58 -7.19
CA ASN A 284 5.70 -0.83 -8.26
C ASN A 284 5.68 0.68 -7.99
N ARG A 285 4.53 1.21 -7.52
CA ARG A 285 4.41 2.63 -7.19
C ARG A 285 5.36 3.04 -6.07
N TYR A 286 5.51 2.19 -5.05
CA TYR A 286 6.50 2.42 -4.00
C TYR A 286 7.93 2.45 -4.56
N LEU A 287 8.29 1.49 -5.42
CA LEU A 287 9.62 1.44 -6.04
C LEU A 287 9.90 2.68 -6.90
N ASP A 288 8.91 3.16 -7.67
CA ASP A 288 9.02 4.40 -8.45
C ASP A 288 9.24 5.63 -7.54
N ILE A 289 8.52 5.73 -6.43
CA ILE A 289 8.66 6.82 -5.46
C ILE A 289 10.06 6.80 -4.84
N LYS A 290 10.54 5.61 -4.49
CA LYS A 290 11.86 5.42 -3.90
C LYS A 290 12.96 5.75 -4.91
N ALA A 291 12.83 5.26 -6.16
CA ALA A 291 13.78 5.55 -7.24
C ALA A 291 13.83 7.04 -7.58
N ALA A 292 12.71 7.76 -7.45
CA ALA A 292 12.64 9.21 -7.65
C ALA A 292 13.17 10.03 -6.46
N GLY A 293 13.58 9.39 -5.34
CA GLY A 293 14.08 10.07 -4.14
C GLY A 293 13.08 10.97 -3.43
N ARG A 294 11.83 10.62 -3.49
CA ARG A 294 10.74 11.42 -2.90
C ARG A 294 10.41 11.03 -1.46
N LEU A 295 10.96 9.90 -0.99
CA LEU A 295 10.76 9.37 0.37
C LEU A 295 11.51 10.16 1.43
#